data_2c0212fecc2459d0019c66cb3c69bf17
#
_entry.id   2c0212fecc2459d0019c66cb3c69bf17
#
_cell.length_a   1.000
_cell.length_b   1.000
_cell.length_c   1.000
_cell.angle_alpha   90.00
_cell.angle_beta   90.00
_cell.angle_gamma   90.00
#
_symmetry.space_group_name_H-M   'P 1'
#
loop_
_entity.id
_entity.type
_entity.pdbx_description
1 polymer ?
#
loop_
_entity_poly.entity_id
_entity_poly.type
_entity_poly.pdbx_seq_one_letter_code
_entity_poly.pdbx_strand_id
1 'polypeptide(L)'
;MVAYIYVGYPLFVYLMARKKDLIVEKESELPVVSILISAFNEEKSIEATIRNKIALDYPRDKIEVIVVSDGSTDRTDTIVEKLADTSDIPIKLFRQPRKGKAAGLNLIVAEASGEIIVFSDANSIYTKNAVKSLAMNFSDPSVGYVTGKMVYTNADGSLIGDGCSSYMRYENWIRDKETRLGSIVGVDGGIDAMRRSLYETLREDQLPDFVQPLKVIEKGYRVIYEPEAVIKEEVLGESDDEYAMRVRVALRALWALKDMKSLLNPRKFGIFAFQLLSHKLLRYLAYIPILTVFITNIALLGEGWFYVSTLVLQLLFYFLAWEGRRSEDQGKVPVYLALPYYFTLINIACLTASLRFIRGDKLIIWKPRMG
;
A
#
# COMPACT_ATOMS: atom_id res chain seq x y z
N MET A 1 9.10 -8.28 22.04
CA MET A 1 8.24 -7.41 21.19
C MET A 1 8.68 -7.44 19.72
N VAL A 2 9.93 -7.15 19.34
CA VAL A 2 10.39 -7.18 17.93
C VAL A 2 10.11 -8.53 17.27
N ALA A 3 10.57 -9.63 17.91
CA ALA A 3 10.31 -10.99 17.41
C ALA A 3 8.80 -11.31 17.28
N TYR A 4 7.97 -10.78 18.17
CA TYR A 4 6.53 -10.92 18.06
C TYR A 4 5.97 -10.24 16.80
N ILE A 5 6.37 -8.98 16.53
CA ILE A 5 5.87 -8.20 15.38
C ILE A 5 6.21 -8.87 14.05
N TYR A 6 7.44 -9.37 13.88
CA TYR A 6 7.94 -9.85 12.59
C TYR A 6 7.90 -11.37 12.41
N VAL A 7 7.74 -12.14 13.48
CA VAL A 7 7.69 -13.62 13.46
C VAL A 7 6.47 -14.16 14.19
N GLY A 8 6.20 -13.72 15.42
CA GLY A 8 5.13 -14.25 16.26
C GLY A 8 3.74 -13.99 15.69
N TYR A 9 3.47 -12.76 15.27
CA TYR A 9 2.19 -12.41 14.64
C TYR A 9 1.97 -13.16 13.31
N PRO A 10 2.89 -13.17 12.34
CA PRO A 10 2.75 -13.96 11.12
C PRO A 10 2.53 -15.45 11.37
N LEU A 11 3.24 -16.02 12.34
CA LEU A 11 3.04 -17.42 12.74
C LEU A 11 1.63 -17.65 13.32
N PHE A 12 1.17 -16.73 14.17
CA PHE A 12 -0.19 -16.78 14.72
C PHE A 12 -1.24 -16.75 13.61
N VAL A 13 -1.15 -15.81 12.68
CA VAL A 13 -2.08 -15.68 11.54
C VAL A 13 -2.05 -16.93 10.66
N TYR A 14 -0.86 -17.47 10.38
CA TYR A 14 -0.69 -18.72 9.64
C TYR A 14 -1.40 -19.91 10.31
N LEU A 15 -1.18 -20.10 11.62
CA LEU A 15 -1.78 -21.20 12.37
C LEU A 15 -3.31 -21.07 12.47
N MET A 16 -3.81 -19.85 12.64
CA MET A 16 -5.24 -19.57 12.68
C MET A 16 -5.90 -19.77 11.31
N ALA A 17 -5.26 -19.35 10.23
CA ALA A 17 -5.76 -19.54 8.86
C ALA A 17 -5.84 -21.00 8.45
N ARG A 18 -5.06 -21.91 9.06
CA ARG A 18 -5.21 -23.37 8.84
C ARG A 18 -6.47 -23.95 9.47
N LYS A 19 -7.03 -23.30 10.48
CA LYS A 19 -8.23 -23.75 11.21
C LYS A 19 -9.52 -23.10 10.70
N LYS A 20 -9.40 -21.90 10.12
CA LYS A 20 -10.52 -21.12 9.61
C LYS A 20 -10.18 -20.61 8.22
N ASP A 21 -10.91 -21.08 7.22
CA ASP A 21 -10.73 -20.67 5.83
C ASP A 21 -12.06 -20.10 5.32
N LEU A 22 -12.17 -18.77 5.40
CA LEU A 22 -13.33 -18.06 4.86
C LEU A 22 -13.13 -17.89 3.35
N ILE A 23 -13.62 -18.87 2.60
CA ILE A 23 -13.62 -18.84 1.14
C ILE A 23 -14.49 -17.68 0.65
N VAL A 24 -14.02 -17.00 -0.39
CA VAL A 24 -14.78 -15.96 -1.10
C VAL A 24 -15.48 -16.63 -2.28
N GLU A 25 -16.78 -16.47 -2.37
CA GLU A 25 -17.55 -16.93 -3.53
C GLU A 25 -17.22 -16.07 -4.73
N LYS A 26 -16.90 -16.71 -5.86
CA LYS A 26 -16.57 -16.02 -7.12
C LYS A 26 -17.50 -16.52 -8.21
N GLU A 27 -18.22 -15.60 -8.83
CA GLU A 27 -19.06 -15.89 -9.98
C GLU A 27 -18.47 -15.33 -11.27
N SER A 28 -18.93 -15.82 -12.39
CA SER A 28 -18.49 -15.40 -13.72
C SER A 28 -19.20 -14.16 -14.23
N GLU A 29 -20.32 -13.75 -13.60
CA GLU A 29 -21.00 -12.52 -13.98
C GLU A 29 -20.19 -11.31 -13.52
N LEU A 30 -19.80 -10.47 -14.48
CA LEU A 30 -18.94 -9.31 -14.24
C LEU A 30 -19.80 -8.04 -14.06
N PRO A 31 -19.60 -7.27 -12.98
CA PRO A 31 -20.28 -6.01 -12.75
C PRO A 31 -19.78 -4.89 -13.71
N VAL A 32 -20.48 -3.77 -13.78
CA VAL A 32 -19.96 -2.56 -14.42
C VAL A 32 -18.85 -1.95 -13.55
N VAL A 33 -17.71 -1.63 -14.15
CA VAL A 33 -16.51 -1.13 -13.48
C VAL A 33 -16.10 0.23 -13.99
N SER A 34 -15.80 1.17 -13.10
CA SER A 34 -15.15 2.44 -13.40
C SER A 34 -13.72 2.45 -12.87
N ILE A 35 -12.72 2.55 -13.75
CA ILE A 35 -11.31 2.70 -13.37
C ILE A 35 -11.00 4.17 -13.15
N LEU A 36 -10.60 4.53 -11.94
CA LEU A 36 -10.34 5.89 -11.50
C LEU A 36 -8.84 6.15 -11.43
N ILE A 37 -8.36 7.13 -12.19
CA ILE A 37 -6.94 7.49 -12.28
C ILE A 37 -6.76 8.93 -11.81
N SER A 38 -5.90 9.15 -10.80
CA SER A 38 -5.48 10.50 -10.40
C SER A 38 -4.11 10.80 -10.97
N ALA A 39 -4.00 11.90 -11.76
CA ALA A 39 -2.77 12.29 -12.45
C ALA A 39 -2.35 13.72 -12.07
N PHE A 40 -1.04 13.93 -11.95
CA PHE A 40 -0.40 15.24 -11.85
C PHE A 40 0.97 15.22 -12.49
N ASN A 41 1.12 15.86 -13.65
CA ASN A 41 2.35 15.92 -14.45
C ASN A 41 2.91 14.52 -14.77
N GLU A 42 2.08 13.70 -15.42
CA GLU A 42 2.34 12.29 -15.76
C GLU A 42 2.48 12.07 -17.28
N GLU A 43 2.92 13.09 -18.04
CA GLU A 43 3.02 12.99 -19.51
C GLU A 43 3.87 11.82 -20.00
N LYS A 44 4.82 11.33 -19.17
CA LYS A 44 5.70 10.19 -19.52
C LYS A 44 5.01 8.83 -19.40
N SER A 45 4.04 8.70 -18.48
CA SER A 45 3.45 7.41 -18.06
C SER A 45 1.99 7.26 -18.44
N ILE A 46 1.21 8.36 -18.46
CA ILE A 46 -0.25 8.32 -18.59
C ILE A 46 -0.73 7.63 -19.87
N GLU A 47 -0.04 7.80 -21.01
CA GLU A 47 -0.40 7.15 -22.28
C GLU A 47 -0.33 5.61 -22.15
N ALA A 48 0.79 5.09 -21.66
CA ALA A 48 0.98 3.66 -21.47
C ALA A 48 -0.05 3.08 -20.48
N THR A 49 -0.33 3.81 -19.41
CA THR A 49 -1.32 3.44 -18.41
C THR A 49 -2.72 3.35 -18.99
N ILE A 50 -3.21 4.35 -19.73
CA ILE A 50 -4.54 4.32 -20.33
C ILE A 50 -4.63 3.23 -21.41
N ARG A 51 -3.64 3.09 -22.29
CA ARG A 51 -3.60 2.00 -23.28
C ARG A 51 -3.62 0.62 -22.62
N ASN A 52 -2.95 0.46 -21.48
CA ASN A 52 -3.02 -0.76 -20.69
C ASN A 52 -4.44 -1.03 -20.18
N LYS A 53 -5.18 0.02 -19.71
CA LYS A 53 -6.57 -0.15 -19.25
C LYS A 53 -7.52 -0.48 -20.40
N ILE A 54 -7.34 0.10 -21.57
CA ILE A 54 -8.07 -0.24 -22.79
C ILE A 54 -7.84 -1.71 -23.20
N ALA A 55 -6.63 -2.24 -23.01
CA ALA A 55 -6.25 -3.60 -23.41
C ALA A 55 -6.62 -4.71 -22.39
N LEU A 56 -7.33 -4.37 -21.30
CA LEU A 56 -7.75 -5.35 -20.30
C LEU A 56 -8.79 -6.35 -20.85
N ASP A 57 -8.75 -7.59 -20.33
CA ASP A 57 -9.76 -8.63 -20.59
C ASP A 57 -11.01 -8.36 -19.75
N TYR A 58 -11.82 -7.42 -20.24
CA TYR A 58 -13.10 -7.04 -19.62
C TYR A 58 -14.12 -6.65 -20.70
N PRO A 59 -15.44 -6.94 -20.55
CA PRO A 59 -16.47 -6.54 -21.52
C PRO A 59 -16.44 -5.01 -21.75
N ARG A 60 -16.41 -4.61 -23.03
CA ARG A 60 -16.27 -3.20 -23.44
C ARG A 60 -17.43 -2.31 -22.99
N ASP A 61 -18.63 -2.88 -22.90
CA ASP A 61 -19.84 -2.25 -22.43
C ASP A 61 -19.95 -2.16 -20.90
N LYS A 62 -19.03 -2.82 -20.17
CA LYS A 62 -19.02 -2.88 -18.70
C LYS A 62 -17.78 -2.21 -18.06
N ILE A 63 -17.00 -1.46 -18.83
CA ILE A 63 -15.80 -0.79 -18.34
C ILE A 63 -15.70 0.65 -18.83
N GLU A 64 -15.32 1.57 -17.96
CA GLU A 64 -14.96 2.94 -18.31
C GLU A 64 -13.68 3.36 -17.56
N VAL A 65 -13.00 4.38 -18.08
CA VAL A 65 -11.84 5.01 -17.44
C VAL A 65 -12.16 6.46 -17.14
N ILE A 66 -11.95 6.89 -15.92
CA ILE A 66 -12.14 8.27 -15.50
C ILE A 66 -10.83 8.80 -14.94
N VAL A 67 -10.30 9.84 -15.57
CA VAL A 67 -9.05 10.49 -15.17
C VAL A 67 -9.37 11.81 -14.50
N VAL A 68 -8.77 12.10 -13.35
CA VAL A 68 -8.73 13.45 -12.76
C VAL A 68 -7.32 14.00 -12.85
N SER A 69 -7.18 15.14 -13.52
CA SER A 69 -5.96 15.94 -13.58
C SER A 69 -5.95 16.93 -12.41
N ASP A 70 -4.99 16.79 -11.51
CA ASP A 70 -4.85 17.57 -10.29
C ASP A 70 -3.98 18.82 -10.53
N GLY A 71 -4.35 19.63 -11.54
CA GLY A 71 -3.64 20.84 -11.94
C GLY A 71 -2.34 20.56 -12.70
N SER A 72 -2.34 19.57 -13.62
CA SER A 72 -1.19 19.30 -14.49
C SER A 72 -0.85 20.50 -15.38
N THR A 73 0.42 20.73 -15.60
CA THR A 73 0.98 21.83 -16.41
C THR A 73 1.77 21.33 -17.63
N ASP A 74 1.93 20.02 -17.74
CA ASP A 74 2.58 19.32 -18.87
C ASP A 74 1.53 18.84 -19.89
N ARG A 75 1.89 17.89 -20.75
CA ARG A 75 1.01 17.34 -21.78
C ARG A 75 0.04 16.27 -21.30
N THR A 76 -0.06 15.99 -19.98
CA THR A 76 -0.92 14.94 -19.42
C THR A 76 -2.35 15.04 -19.96
N ASP A 77 -2.98 16.20 -19.84
CA ASP A 77 -4.38 16.42 -20.25
C ASP A 77 -4.58 16.17 -21.75
N THR A 78 -3.70 16.74 -22.60
CA THR A 78 -3.76 16.58 -24.06
C THR A 78 -3.63 15.12 -24.49
N ILE A 79 -2.80 14.33 -23.79
CA ILE A 79 -2.65 12.90 -24.08
C ILE A 79 -3.95 12.16 -23.74
N VAL A 80 -4.55 12.43 -22.61
CA VAL A 80 -5.83 11.80 -22.19
C VAL A 80 -6.95 12.11 -23.17
N GLU A 81 -7.10 13.38 -23.61
CA GLU A 81 -8.11 13.80 -24.59
C GLU A 81 -7.95 13.06 -25.92
N LYS A 82 -6.74 12.98 -26.47
CA LYS A 82 -6.50 12.24 -27.71
C LYS A 82 -6.84 10.75 -27.62
N LEU A 83 -6.59 10.14 -26.47
CA LEU A 83 -6.95 8.75 -26.23
C LEU A 83 -8.46 8.57 -26.09
N ALA A 84 -9.16 9.52 -25.46
CA ALA A 84 -10.60 9.50 -25.36
C ALA A 84 -11.29 9.55 -26.73
N ASP A 85 -10.78 10.36 -27.66
CA ASP A 85 -11.33 10.49 -29.02
C ASP A 85 -11.19 9.22 -29.87
N THR A 86 -10.24 8.34 -29.55
CA THR A 86 -9.90 7.15 -30.35
C THR A 86 -10.21 5.81 -29.67
N SER A 87 -10.66 5.85 -28.43
CA SER A 87 -10.89 4.66 -27.60
C SER A 87 -12.22 3.98 -27.94
N ASP A 88 -12.24 2.64 -27.86
CA ASP A 88 -13.44 1.80 -27.96
C ASP A 88 -14.18 1.61 -26.61
N ILE A 89 -13.64 2.18 -25.52
CA ILE A 89 -14.30 2.26 -24.22
C ILE A 89 -14.43 3.73 -23.80
N PRO A 90 -15.42 4.09 -22.97
CA PRO A 90 -15.56 5.47 -22.49
C PRO A 90 -14.35 5.92 -21.67
N ILE A 91 -13.76 7.06 -22.04
CA ILE A 91 -12.71 7.74 -21.26
C ILE A 91 -13.16 9.16 -20.96
N LYS A 92 -13.17 9.55 -19.70
CA LYS A 92 -13.57 10.88 -19.24
C LYS A 92 -12.38 11.57 -18.56
N LEU A 93 -12.17 12.87 -18.84
CA LEU A 93 -11.17 13.69 -18.17
C LEU A 93 -11.84 14.78 -17.35
N PHE A 94 -11.54 14.81 -16.06
CA PHE A 94 -11.91 15.88 -15.14
C PHE A 94 -10.67 16.66 -14.73
N ARG A 95 -10.83 17.94 -14.46
CA ARG A 95 -9.76 18.84 -14.04
C ARG A 95 -10.11 19.51 -12.73
N GLN A 96 -9.14 19.63 -11.86
CA GLN A 96 -9.25 20.41 -10.63
C GLN A 96 -7.97 21.23 -10.40
N PRO A 97 -8.04 22.33 -9.64
CA PRO A 97 -6.83 22.96 -9.10
C PRO A 97 -6.06 21.97 -8.22
N ARG A 98 -4.76 22.18 -8.04
CA ARG A 98 -3.89 21.31 -7.24
C ARG A 98 -4.39 21.16 -5.79
N LYS A 99 -5.14 20.06 -5.49
CA LYS A 99 -5.74 19.74 -4.18
C LYS A 99 -5.33 18.37 -3.64
N GLY A 100 -4.67 17.56 -4.46
CA GLY A 100 -4.20 16.24 -4.10
C GLY A 100 -5.14 15.08 -4.44
N LYS A 101 -4.62 13.84 -4.33
CA LYS A 101 -5.29 12.60 -4.76
C LYS A 101 -6.68 12.41 -4.11
N ALA A 102 -6.81 12.69 -2.81
CA ALA A 102 -8.08 12.49 -2.10
C ALA A 102 -9.20 13.38 -2.66
N ALA A 103 -8.91 14.68 -2.90
CA ALA A 103 -9.87 15.62 -3.48
C ALA A 103 -10.25 15.19 -4.91
N GLY A 104 -9.28 14.77 -5.72
CA GLY A 104 -9.53 14.28 -7.07
C GLY A 104 -10.41 13.04 -7.09
N LEU A 105 -10.15 12.07 -6.24
CA LEU A 105 -10.98 10.87 -6.13
C LEU A 105 -12.41 11.20 -5.69
N ASN A 106 -12.59 12.09 -4.71
CA ASN A 106 -13.93 12.56 -4.30
C ASN A 106 -14.73 13.14 -5.47
N LEU A 107 -14.04 13.90 -6.35
CA LEU A 107 -14.69 14.49 -7.54
C LEU A 107 -15.16 13.40 -8.50
N ILE A 108 -14.28 12.46 -8.88
CA ILE A 108 -14.57 11.52 -9.98
C ILE A 108 -15.37 10.29 -9.56
N VAL A 109 -15.43 9.94 -8.28
CA VAL A 109 -16.30 8.85 -7.79
C VAL A 109 -17.78 9.19 -7.98
N ALA A 110 -18.16 10.47 -7.87
CA ALA A 110 -19.53 10.93 -8.12
C ALA A 110 -19.95 10.77 -9.60
N GLU A 111 -18.98 10.82 -10.52
CA GLU A 111 -19.17 10.73 -11.97
C GLU A 111 -19.04 9.29 -12.51
N ALA A 112 -18.68 8.34 -11.64
CA ALA A 112 -18.52 6.93 -11.99
C ALA A 112 -19.88 6.26 -12.19
N SER A 113 -20.05 5.54 -13.31
CA SER A 113 -21.24 4.74 -13.59
C SER A 113 -21.15 3.32 -13.03
N GLY A 114 -19.96 2.82 -12.81
CA GLY A 114 -19.70 1.47 -12.32
C GLY A 114 -20.24 1.21 -10.91
N GLU A 115 -20.76 0.00 -10.70
CA GLU A 115 -21.08 -0.51 -9.37
C GLU A 115 -19.80 -0.70 -8.53
N ILE A 116 -18.73 -1.13 -9.21
CA ILE A 116 -17.41 -1.30 -8.64
C ILE A 116 -16.48 -0.20 -9.18
N ILE A 117 -15.76 0.46 -8.30
CA ILE A 117 -14.70 1.40 -8.65
C ILE A 117 -13.34 0.76 -8.43
N VAL A 118 -12.43 0.94 -9.39
CA VAL A 118 -11.05 0.45 -9.33
C VAL A 118 -10.12 1.65 -9.28
N PHE A 119 -9.27 1.70 -8.27
CA PHE A 119 -8.26 2.75 -8.12
C PHE A 119 -6.97 2.36 -8.83
N SER A 120 -6.45 3.27 -9.64
CA SER A 120 -5.19 3.10 -10.35
C SER A 120 -4.34 4.36 -10.24
N ASP A 121 -3.04 4.20 -10.04
CA ASP A 121 -2.11 5.30 -10.20
C ASP A 121 -1.83 5.55 -11.70
N ALA A 122 -1.35 6.76 -12.04
CA ALA A 122 -1.13 7.18 -13.41
C ALA A 122 0.06 6.49 -14.12
N ASN A 123 0.84 5.71 -13.38
CA ASN A 123 1.97 4.90 -13.85
C ASN A 123 1.78 3.38 -13.65
N SER A 124 0.58 2.94 -13.30
CA SER A 124 0.28 1.55 -12.96
C SER A 124 -0.02 0.69 -14.18
N ILE A 125 0.74 -0.39 -14.39
CA ILE A 125 0.53 -1.34 -15.49
C ILE A 125 -0.04 -2.66 -14.93
N TYR A 126 -1.23 -3.02 -15.38
CA TYR A 126 -1.96 -4.21 -14.94
C TYR A 126 -1.73 -5.40 -15.87
N THR A 127 -1.80 -6.62 -15.34
CA THR A 127 -1.96 -7.82 -16.16
C THR A 127 -3.36 -7.83 -16.79
N LYS A 128 -3.51 -8.50 -17.96
CA LYS A 128 -4.73 -8.43 -18.78
C LYS A 128 -6.02 -8.79 -18.01
N ASN A 129 -5.95 -9.75 -17.10
CA ASN A 129 -7.09 -10.25 -16.33
C ASN A 129 -7.23 -9.60 -14.94
N ALA A 130 -6.39 -8.61 -14.59
CA ALA A 130 -6.33 -8.06 -13.24
C ALA A 130 -7.68 -7.51 -12.75
N VAL A 131 -8.35 -6.68 -13.55
CA VAL A 131 -9.66 -6.10 -13.18
C VAL A 131 -10.74 -7.17 -13.09
N LYS A 132 -10.72 -8.17 -13.97
CA LYS A 132 -11.62 -9.33 -13.91
C LYS A 132 -11.45 -10.12 -12.61
N SER A 133 -10.19 -10.40 -12.23
CA SER A 133 -9.89 -11.10 -10.98
C SER A 133 -10.34 -10.31 -9.75
N LEU A 134 -10.18 -8.98 -9.72
CA LEU A 134 -10.73 -8.14 -8.65
C LEU A 134 -12.26 -8.21 -8.62
N ALA A 135 -12.90 -8.01 -9.77
CA ALA A 135 -14.35 -7.86 -9.89
C ALA A 135 -15.13 -9.12 -9.47
N MET A 136 -14.62 -10.29 -9.79
CA MET A 136 -15.26 -11.58 -9.45
C MET A 136 -15.44 -11.79 -7.95
N ASN A 137 -14.64 -11.15 -7.09
CA ASN A 137 -14.77 -11.27 -5.65
C ASN A 137 -16.00 -10.53 -5.07
N PHE A 138 -16.60 -9.62 -5.84
CA PHE A 138 -17.80 -8.88 -5.40
C PHE A 138 -19.10 -9.65 -5.60
N SER A 139 -19.07 -10.87 -6.14
CA SER A 139 -20.20 -11.81 -6.08
C SER A 139 -20.53 -12.17 -4.63
N ASP A 140 -19.53 -12.24 -3.75
CA ASP A 140 -19.72 -12.36 -2.31
C ASP A 140 -20.21 -11.01 -1.73
N PRO A 141 -21.49 -10.94 -1.25
CA PRO A 141 -22.05 -9.69 -0.74
C PRO A 141 -21.35 -9.17 0.52
N SER A 142 -20.60 -10.02 1.21
CA SER A 142 -19.81 -9.61 2.38
C SER A 142 -18.53 -8.86 2.00
N VAL A 143 -18.06 -8.97 0.75
CA VAL A 143 -16.84 -8.31 0.27
C VAL A 143 -17.16 -6.87 -0.16
N GLY A 144 -16.51 -5.91 0.49
CA GLY A 144 -16.65 -4.49 0.18
C GLY A 144 -15.43 -3.86 -0.49
N TYR A 145 -14.25 -4.48 -0.32
CA TYR A 145 -12.99 -3.99 -0.85
C TYR A 145 -12.05 -5.15 -1.19
N VAL A 146 -11.34 -5.03 -2.31
CA VAL A 146 -10.37 -6.03 -2.79
C VAL A 146 -9.09 -5.32 -3.20
N THR A 147 -7.94 -5.80 -2.73
CA THR A 147 -6.63 -5.33 -3.20
C THR A 147 -5.93 -6.42 -3.99
N GLY A 148 -5.20 -6.03 -5.03
CA GLY A 148 -4.39 -6.95 -5.83
C GLY A 148 -2.98 -7.13 -5.27
N LYS A 149 -2.12 -7.68 -6.11
CA LYS A 149 -0.71 -8.00 -5.85
C LYS A 149 0.21 -7.06 -6.58
N MET A 150 1.00 -6.30 -5.83
CA MET A 150 2.08 -5.50 -6.39
C MET A 150 3.34 -6.35 -6.60
N VAL A 151 3.95 -6.22 -7.78
CA VAL A 151 5.22 -6.87 -8.15
C VAL A 151 6.15 -5.81 -8.74
N TYR A 152 7.35 -5.69 -8.18
CA TYR A 152 8.38 -4.81 -8.71
C TYR A 152 9.13 -5.47 -9.87
N THR A 153 9.31 -4.73 -10.99
CA THR A 153 9.85 -5.26 -12.26
C THR A 153 11.35 -5.05 -12.42
N ASN A 154 11.93 -4.10 -11.71
CA ASN A 154 13.35 -3.76 -11.76
C ASN A 154 14.10 -4.12 -10.46
N ALA A 155 13.76 -5.27 -9.86
CA ALA A 155 14.57 -5.87 -8.79
C ALA A 155 15.85 -6.45 -9.42
N ASP A 156 16.77 -5.56 -9.81
CA ASP A 156 18.00 -5.84 -10.55
C ASP A 156 19.25 -6.00 -9.66
N GLY A 157 19.04 -6.19 -8.35
CA GLY A 157 20.07 -6.24 -7.33
C GLY A 157 20.41 -4.87 -6.75
N SER A 158 19.58 -3.84 -6.98
CA SER A 158 19.69 -2.56 -6.28
C SER A 158 19.33 -2.70 -4.79
N LEU A 159 19.90 -1.84 -3.95
CA LEU A 159 19.68 -1.85 -2.49
C LEU A 159 18.19 -1.76 -2.13
N ILE A 160 17.48 -0.84 -2.76
CA ILE A 160 16.04 -0.64 -2.53
C ILE A 160 15.22 -1.71 -3.23
N GLY A 161 15.55 -2.08 -4.47
CA GLY A 161 14.81 -3.05 -5.27
C GLY A 161 14.68 -4.41 -4.59
N ASP A 162 15.77 -4.96 -4.07
CA ASP A 162 15.78 -6.25 -3.38
C ASP A 162 15.10 -6.18 -2.02
N GLY A 163 15.29 -5.06 -1.28
CA GLY A 163 14.62 -4.80 -0.01
C GLY A 163 13.11 -4.73 -0.18
N CYS A 164 12.63 -3.90 -1.11
CA CYS A 164 11.20 -3.76 -1.43
C CYS A 164 10.57 -5.06 -1.90
N SER A 165 11.23 -5.79 -2.82
CA SER A 165 10.72 -7.07 -3.35
C SER A 165 10.59 -8.14 -2.27
N SER A 166 11.57 -8.23 -1.34
CA SER A 166 11.52 -9.17 -0.23
C SER A 166 10.44 -8.80 0.78
N TYR A 167 10.31 -7.50 1.07
CA TYR A 167 9.24 -6.98 1.92
C TYR A 167 7.86 -7.28 1.33
N MET A 168 7.64 -7.02 0.04
CA MET A 168 6.34 -7.27 -0.61
C MET A 168 5.99 -8.75 -0.67
N ARG A 169 6.95 -9.67 -0.88
CA ARG A 169 6.68 -11.12 -0.79
C ARG A 169 6.17 -11.51 0.60
N TYR A 170 6.78 -10.97 1.64
CA TYR A 170 6.37 -11.19 3.02
C TYR A 170 4.98 -10.59 3.33
N GLU A 171 4.70 -9.35 2.90
CA GLU A 171 3.39 -8.71 3.05
C GLU A 171 2.29 -9.49 2.34
N ASN A 172 2.49 -9.88 1.08
CA ASN A 172 1.53 -10.62 0.30
C ASN A 172 1.22 -12.00 0.91
N TRP A 173 2.24 -12.65 1.50
CA TRP A 173 2.03 -13.88 2.23
C TRP A 173 1.16 -13.69 3.47
N ILE A 174 1.34 -12.62 4.25
CA ILE A 174 0.50 -12.31 5.40
C ILE A 174 -0.93 -11.99 4.94
N ARG A 175 -1.11 -11.17 3.89
CA ARG A 175 -2.43 -10.81 3.35
C ARG A 175 -3.24 -12.03 2.91
N ASP A 176 -2.60 -13.02 2.29
CA ASP A 176 -3.27 -14.28 1.95
C ASP A 176 -3.83 -14.96 3.21
N LYS A 177 -3.07 -15.00 4.30
CA LYS A 177 -3.53 -15.61 5.55
C LYS A 177 -4.59 -14.78 6.27
N GLU A 178 -4.45 -13.46 6.28
CA GLU A 178 -5.44 -12.54 6.86
C GLU A 178 -6.78 -12.61 6.11
N THR A 179 -6.77 -12.72 4.76
CA THR A 179 -7.98 -12.90 3.95
C THR A 179 -8.78 -14.12 4.38
N ARG A 180 -8.12 -15.24 4.66
CA ARG A 180 -8.75 -16.47 5.16
C ARG A 180 -9.35 -16.33 6.56
N LEU A 181 -8.85 -15.39 7.37
CA LEU A 181 -9.41 -15.07 8.68
C LEU A 181 -10.59 -14.09 8.63
N GLY A 182 -10.77 -13.41 7.51
CA GLY A 182 -11.86 -12.45 7.29
C GLY A 182 -11.42 -11.25 6.48
N SER A 183 -10.52 -10.44 7.02
CA SER A 183 -10.08 -9.20 6.36
C SER A 183 -8.60 -8.94 6.58
N ILE A 184 -8.01 -8.25 5.62
CA ILE A 184 -6.63 -7.74 5.69
C ILE A 184 -6.62 -6.34 6.31
N VAL A 185 -5.46 -5.93 6.83
CA VAL A 185 -5.30 -4.60 7.47
C VAL A 185 -4.51 -3.59 6.63
N GLY A 186 -4.09 -3.97 5.44
CA GLY A 186 -3.34 -3.06 4.55
C GLY A 186 -3.39 -3.47 3.11
N VAL A 187 -3.57 -2.49 2.23
CA VAL A 187 -3.68 -2.62 0.78
C VAL A 187 -2.50 -1.98 0.08
N ASP A 188 -2.37 -2.14 -1.23
CA ASP A 188 -1.24 -1.64 -2.02
C ASP A 188 -1.47 -0.25 -2.64
N GLY A 189 -2.73 0.14 -2.85
CA GLY A 189 -3.12 1.48 -3.31
C GLY A 189 -3.08 1.69 -4.83
N GLY A 190 -2.33 0.90 -5.58
CA GLY A 190 -2.21 1.01 -7.04
C GLY A 190 -3.11 0.06 -7.82
N ILE A 191 -3.69 -0.94 -7.15
CA ILE A 191 -4.57 -1.97 -7.75
C ILE A 191 -5.64 -2.41 -6.74
N ASP A 192 -6.55 -1.52 -6.44
CA ASP A 192 -7.60 -1.73 -5.46
C ASP A 192 -8.97 -1.56 -6.10
N ALA A 193 -9.96 -2.32 -5.64
CA ALA A 193 -11.34 -2.19 -6.05
C ALA A 193 -12.27 -2.13 -4.83
N MET A 194 -13.39 -1.40 -4.94
CA MET A 194 -14.41 -1.35 -3.89
C MET A 194 -15.81 -1.17 -4.46
N ARG A 195 -16.82 -1.56 -3.69
CA ARG A 195 -18.20 -1.18 -4.01
C ARG A 195 -18.33 0.35 -3.94
N ARG A 196 -18.78 0.97 -5.03
CA ARG A 196 -18.95 2.42 -5.10
C ARG A 196 -19.90 2.94 -4.00
N SER A 197 -20.94 2.18 -3.65
CA SER A 197 -21.87 2.51 -2.57
C SER A 197 -21.27 2.61 -1.18
N LEU A 198 -20.07 2.02 -0.97
CA LEU A 198 -19.35 2.07 0.30
C LEU A 198 -18.34 3.22 0.37
N TYR A 199 -18.08 3.91 -0.76
CA TYR A 199 -17.13 5.02 -0.79
C TYR A 199 -17.59 6.14 0.15
N GLU A 200 -16.66 6.67 0.93
CA GLU A 200 -16.87 7.85 1.77
C GLU A 200 -15.95 8.98 1.34
N THR A 201 -16.50 10.19 1.33
CA THR A 201 -15.72 11.40 1.03
C THR A 201 -14.55 11.52 2.00
N LEU A 202 -13.36 11.67 1.43
CA LEU A 202 -12.11 11.79 2.18
C LEU A 202 -11.76 13.26 2.43
N ARG A 203 -11.15 13.54 3.57
CA ARG A 203 -10.43 14.80 3.77
C ARG A 203 -9.13 14.79 2.96
N GLU A 204 -8.65 15.96 2.57
CA GLU A 204 -7.43 16.11 1.77
C GLU A 204 -6.16 15.56 2.46
N ASP A 205 -6.13 15.53 3.80
CA ASP A 205 -5.03 15.01 4.61
C ASP A 205 -5.06 13.47 4.76
N GLN A 206 -6.14 12.80 4.35
CA GLN A 206 -6.29 11.36 4.47
C GLN A 206 -5.61 10.60 3.32
N LEU A 207 -5.12 9.39 3.61
CA LEU A 207 -4.53 8.47 2.66
C LEU A 207 -5.63 7.53 2.14
N PRO A 208 -6.06 7.66 0.85
CA PRO A 208 -7.21 6.92 0.33
C PRO A 208 -7.10 5.40 0.50
N ASP A 209 -5.95 4.84 0.13
CA ASP A 209 -5.61 3.43 0.17
C ASP A 209 -5.43 2.86 1.59
N PHE A 210 -5.45 3.69 2.62
CA PHE A 210 -5.47 3.25 4.01
C PHE A 210 -6.83 3.51 4.69
N VAL A 211 -7.46 4.65 4.42
CA VAL A 211 -8.69 5.06 5.09
C VAL A 211 -9.92 4.35 4.53
N GLN A 212 -10.06 4.23 3.19
CA GLN A 212 -11.23 3.59 2.57
C GLN A 212 -11.41 2.13 3.00
N PRO A 213 -10.38 1.25 2.97
CA PRO A 213 -10.55 -0.11 3.46
C PRO A 213 -10.93 -0.17 4.95
N LEU A 214 -10.40 0.71 5.80
CA LEU A 214 -10.80 0.77 7.21
C LEU A 214 -12.27 1.19 7.39
N LYS A 215 -12.77 2.12 6.57
CA LYS A 215 -14.18 2.51 6.57
C LYS A 215 -15.11 1.38 6.10
N VAL A 216 -14.67 0.60 5.13
CA VAL A 216 -15.37 -0.61 4.68
C VAL A 216 -15.51 -1.61 5.81
N ILE A 217 -14.46 -1.85 6.59
CA ILE A 217 -14.50 -2.67 7.81
C ILE A 217 -15.46 -2.09 8.87
N GLU A 218 -15.44 -0.78 9.07
CA GLU A 218 -16.32 -0.11 10.04
C GLU A 218 -17.79 -0.32 9.72
N LYS A 219 -18.14 -0.43 8.42
CA LYS A 219 -19.47 -0.77 7.89
C LYS A 219 -19.81 -2.26 7.94
N GLY A 220 -18.89 -3.13 8.41
CA GLY A 220 -19.11 -4.56 8.57
C GLY A 220 -18.80 -5.41 7.33
N TYR A 221 -18.21 -4.83 6.28
CA TYR A 221 -17.80 -5.56 5.09
C TYR A 221 -16.35 -6.05 5.20
N ARG A 222 -16.02 -7.06 4.38
CA ARG A 222 -14.68 -7.63 4.30
C ARG A 222 -13.79 -6.83 3.36
N VAL A 223 -12.51 -6.74 3.72
CA VAL A 223 -11.41 -6.26 2.87
C VAL A 223 -10.49 -7.45 2.61
N ILE A 224 -10.30 -7.83 1.34
CA ILE A 224 -9.60 -9.07 0.98
C ILE A 224 -8.46 -8.83 -0.01
N TYR A 225 -7.58 -9.82 -0.12
CA TYR A 225 -6.45 -9.85 -1.06
C TYR A 225 -6.70 -10.83 -2.19
N GLU A 226 -6.53 -10.39 -3.44
CA GLU A 226 -6.64 -11.17 -4.66
C GLU A 226 -5.27 -11.32 -5.33
N PRO A 227 -4.60 -12.48 -5.21
CA PRO A 227 -3.25 -12.68 -5.73
C PRO A 227 -3.14 -12.72 -7.26
N GLU A 228 -4.26 -13.02 -7.97
CA GLU A 228 -4.29 -13.10 -9.43
C GLU A 228 -4.43 -11.72 -10.10
N ALA A 229 -4.86 -10.71 -9.34
CA ALA A 229 -4.90 -9.32 -9.81
C ALA A 229 -3.52 -8.68 -9.62
N VAL A 230 -2.71 -8.64 -10.67
CA VAL A 230 -1.31 -8.22 -10.58
C VAL A 230 -1.08 -6.86 -11.22
N ILE A 231 -0.42 -5.97 -10.46
CA ILE A 231 0.18 -4.73 -10.93
C ILE A 231 1.69 -4.88 -11.00
N LYS A 232 2.28 -4.30 -12.05
CA LYS A 232 3.73 -4.18 -12.21
C LYS A 232 4.12 -2.73 -12.01
N GLU A 233 5.03 -2.48 -11.09
CA GLU A 233 5.59 -1.15 -10.83
C GLU A 233 7.12 -1.19 -10.86
N GLU A 234 7.73 -0.04 -11.18
CA GLU A 234 9.15 0.17 -11.04
C GLU A 234 9.48 0.64 -9.63
N VAL A 235 10.56 0.13 -9.07
CA VAL A 235 11.07 0.58 -7.76
C VAL A 235 11.64 2.00 -7.90
N LEU A 236 11.52 2.80 -6.85
CA LEU A 236 12.25 4.06 -6.74
C LEU A 236 13.76 3.79 -6.76
N GLY A 237 14.49 4.52 -7.59
CA GLY A 237 15.94 4.30 -7.77
C GLY A 237 16.79 4.73 -6.59
N GLU A 238 16.31 5.69 -5.76
CA GLU A 238 17.10 6.34 -4.72
C GLU A 238 16.54 6.11 -3.32
N SER A 239 17.45 5.85 -2.36
CA SER A 239 17.12 5.61 -0.95
C SER A 239 16.46 6.82 -0.27
N ASP A 240 16.81 8.03 -0.65
CA ASP A 240 16.27 9.25 -0.05
C ASP A 240 14.81 9.48 -0.44
N ASP A 241 14.44 9.14 -1.68
CA ASP A 241 13.05 9.16 -2.14
C ASP A 241 12.19 8.11 -1.44
N GLU A 242 12.73 6.89 -1.28
CA GLU A 242 12.07 5.82 -0.53
C GLU A 242 11.87 6.23 0.93
N TYR A 243 12.88 6.78 1.59
CA TYR A 243 12.77 7.29 2.95
C TYR A 243 11.69 8.36 3.10
N ALA A 244 11.69 9.36 2.22
CA ALA A 244 10.70 10.44 2.23
C ALA A 244 9.27 9.89 2.03
N MET A 245 9.11 8.92 1.12
CA MET A 245 7.85 8.21 0.90
C MET A 245 7.41 7.47 2.16
N ARG A 246 8.29 6.71 2.83
CA ARG A 246 7.97 5.96 4.06
C ARG A 246 7.57 6.85 5.21
N VAL A 247 8.24 7.99 5.41
CA VAL A 247 7.86 8.99 6.42
C VAL A 247 6.45 9.51 6.14
N ARG A 248 6.15 9.85 4.89
CA ARG A 248 4.83 10.35 4.48
C ARG A 248 3.73 9.32 4.73
N VAL A 249 3.94 8.07 4.29
CA VAL A 249 2.96 6.99 4.46
C VAL A 249 2.72 6.71 5.94
N ALA A 250 3.79 6.57 6.74
CA ALA A 250 3.68 6.32 8.17
C ALA A 250 2.97 7.46 8.92
N LEU A 251 3.28 8.72 8.61
CA LEU A 251 2.63 9.88 9.23
C LEU A 251 1.12 9.91 8.96
N ARG A 252 0.73 9.73 7.70
CA ARG A 252 -0.69 9.69 7.32
C ARG A 252 -1.43 8.48 7.92
N ALA A 253 -0.76 7.32 7.99
CA ALA A 253 -1.32 6.14 8.62
C ALA A 253 -1.52 6.32 10.13
N LEU A 254 -0.61 6.97 10.85
CA LEU A 254 -0.76 7.29 12.28
C LEU A 254 -1.97 8.21 12.52
N TRP A 255 -2.19 9.22 11.67
CA TRP A 255 -3.38 10.06 11.74
C TRP A 255 -4.66 9.28 11.47
N ALA A 256 -4.67 8.41 10.46
CA ALA A 256 -5.82 7.55 10.16
C ALA A 256 -6.13 6.58 11.31
N LEU A 257 -5.11 5.94 11.91
CA LEU A 257 -5.27 5.07 13.09
C LEU A 257 -5.83 5.83 14.30
N LYS A 258 -5.40 7.07 14.50
CA LYS A 258 -5.96 7.94 15.55
C LYS A 258 -7.43 8.26 15.30
N ASP A 259 -7.79 8.65 14.08
CA ASP A 259 -9.16 8.98 13.69
C ASP A 259 -10.09 7.76 13.81
N MET A 260 -9.58 6.57 13.47
CA MET A 260 -10.33 5.31 13.43
C MET A 260 -9.98 4.36 14.58
N LYS A 261 -9.57 4.90 15.75
CA LYS A 261 -9.18 4.12 16.94
C LYS A 261 -10.27 3.16 17.45
N SER A 262 -11.54 3.38 17.11
CA SER A 262 -12.66 2.47 17.37
C SER A 262 -12.41 1.06 16.84
N LEU A 263 -11.70 0.92 15.72
CA LEU A 263 -11.36 -0.37 15.09
C LEU A 263 -10.40 -1.22 15.94
N LEU A 264 -9.71 -0.62 16.91
CA LEU A 264 -8.84 -1.35 17.84
C LEU A 264 -9.64 -2.00 19.00
N ASN A 265 -10.98 -1.85 19.03
CA ASN A 265 -11.82 -2.49 20.04
C ASN A 265 -12.12 -3.96 19.68
N PRO A 266 -11.52 -4.96 20.37
CA PRO A 266 -11.70 -6.36 20.03
C PRO A 266 -13.13 -6.89 20.33
N ARG A 267 -13.90 -6.20 21.19
CA ARG A 267 -15.30 -6.58 21.46
C ARG A 267 -16.21 -6.27 20.26
N LYS A 268 -15.87 -5.25 19.46
CA LYS A 268 -16.64 -4.84 18.29
C LYS A 268 -16.11 -5.47 16.99
N PHE A 269 -14.79 -5.52 16.84
CA PHE A 269 -14.15 -5.93 15.59
C PHE A 269 -13.38 -7.27 15.69
N GLY A 270 -13.44 -7.95 16.82
CA GLY A 270 -12.90 -9.30 16.99
C GLY A 270 -11.42 -9.40 16.60
N ILE A 271 -11.12 -10.40 15.75
CA ILE A 271 -9.76 -10.67 15.29
C ILE A 271 -9.16 -9.53 14.48
N PHE A 272 -9.98 -8.75 13.75
CA PHE A 272 -9.48 -7.61 12.97
C PHE A 272 -8.83 -6.54 13.86
N ALA A 273 -9.38 -6.25 15.04
CA ALA A 273 -8.76 -5.32 15.98
C ALA A 273 -7.35 -5.79 16.41
N PHE A 274 -7.18 -7.09 16.62
CA PHE A 274 -5.89 -7.69 16.94
C PHE A 274 -4.92 -7.63 15.75
N GLN A 275 -5.41 -7.90 14.53
CA GLN A 275 -4.63 -7.75 13.29
C GLN A 275 -4.17 -6.31 13.10
N LEU A 276 -5.08 -5.32 13.23
CA LEU A 276 -4.77 -3.90 13.09
C LEU A 276 -3.73 -3.43 14.11
N LEU A 277 -3.86 -3.86 15.35
CA LEU A 277 -2.87 -3.60 16.40
C LEU A 277 -1.51 -4.18 16.03
N SER A 278 -1.45 -5.48 15.73
CA SER A 278 -0.20 -6.23 15.58
C SER A 278 0.50 -5.95 14.26
N HIS A 279 -0.25 -5.90 13.15
CA HIS A 279 0.30 -5.78 11.79
C HIS A 279 0.56 -4.32 11.38
N LYS A 280 -0.18 -3.36 11.93
CA LYS A 280 0.01 -1.94 11.56
C LYS A 280 0.52 -1.11 12.74
N LEU A 281 -0.23 -0.97 13.81
CA LEU A 281 0.17 -0.06 14.88
C LEU A 281 1.51 -0.43 15.50
N LEU A 282 1.70 -1.69 15.91
CA LEU A 282 2.97 -2.13 16.51
C LEU A 282 4.15 -2.08 15.54
N ARG A 283 3.92 -2.25 14.23
CA ARG A 283 4.99 -2.05 13.23
C ARG A 283 5.43 -0.61 13.11
N TYR A 284 4.49 0.34 13.09
CA TYR A 284 4.84 1.77 13.09
C TYR A 284 5.57 2.19 14.37
N LEU A 285 5.39 1.46 15.46
CA LEU A 285 6.04 1.71 16.75
C LEU A 285 7.21 0.74 17.05
N ALA A 286 7.64 -0.08 16.07
CA ALA A 286 8.66 -1.10 16.27
C ALA A 286 10.04 -0.52 16.66
N TYR A 287 10.32 0.72 16.28
CA TYR A 287 11.53 1.42 16.70
C TYR A 287 11.63 1.56 18.24
N ILE A 288 10.51 1.62 18.97
CA ILE A 288 10.50 1.73 20.43
C ILE A 288 11.17 0.52 21.09
N PRO A 289 10.68 -0.75 20.89
CA PRO A 289 11.35 -1.91 21.45
C PRO A 289 12.77 -2.14 20.90
N ILE A 290 13.07 -1.72 19.67
CA ILE A 290 14.43 -1.80 19.11
C ILE A 290 15.38 -0.89 19.90
N LEU A 291 15.00 0.36 20.15
CA LEU A 291 15.79 1.29 20.97
C LEU A 291 15.87 0.85 22.43
N THR A 292 14.77 0.32 22.98
CA THR A 292 14.76 -0.21 24.35
C THR A 292 15.77 -1.35 24.52
N VAL A 293 15.78 -2.32 23.59
CA VAL A 293 16.75 -3.43 23.61
C VAL A 293 18.18 -2.90 23.50
N PHE A 294 18.43 -1.91 22.64
CA PHE A 294 19.76 -1.30 22.50
C PHE A 294 20.24 -0.66 23.81
N ILE A 295 19.40 0.18 24.41
CA ILE A 295 19.74 0.86 25.68
C ILE A 295 19.93 -0.11 26.82
N THR A 296 19.04 -1.10 26.95
CA THR A 296 19.13 -2.10 28.03
C THR A 296 20.33 -3.03 27.87
N ASN A 297 20.72 -3.42 26.65
CA ASN A 297 21.93 -4.17 26.41
C ASN A 297 23.19 -3.42 26.85
N ILE A 298 23.24 -2.09 26.62
CA ILE A 298 24.35 -1.25 27.10
C ILE A 298 24.36 -1.19 28.63
N ALA A 299 23.19 -0.96 29.24
CA ALA A 299 23.07 -0.86 30.70
C ALA A 299 23.43 -2.15 31.43
N LEU A 300 23.25 -3.30 30.77
CA LEU A 300 23.45 -4.65 31.36
C LEU A 300 24.77 -5.31 30.89
N LEU A 301 25.72 -4.56 30.31
CA LEU A 301 27.00 -5.11 29.83
C LEU A 301 27.79 -5.88 30.89
N GLY A 302 27.69 -5.47 32.15
CA GLY A 302 28.34 -6.13 33.29
C GLY A 302 27.66 -7.40 33.82
N GLU A 303 26.41 -7.67 33.39
CA GLU A 303 25.54 -8.71 33.93
C GLU A 303 25.69 -10.08 33.23
N GLY A 304 26.60 -10.19 32.25
CA GLY A 304 26.96 -11.47 31.65
C GLY A 304 27.05 -11.45 30.11
N TRP A 305 27.62 -12.55 29.60
CA TRP A 305 27.95 -12.71 28.18
C TRP A 305 26.72 -12.59 27.23
N PHE A 306 25.51 -12.91 27.72
CA PHE A 306 24.30 -12.84 26.91
C PHE A 306 24.05 -11.42 26.41
N TYR A 307 24.15 -10.42 27.30
CA TYR A 307 23.91 -9.00 26.94
C TYR A 307 25.02 -8.46 26.03
N VAL A 308 26.26 -8.87 26.25
CA VAL A 308 27.40 -8.54 25.38
C VAL A 308 27.16 -9.10 23.98
N SER A 309 26.80 -10.39 23.88
CA SER A 309 26.55 -11.05 22.59
C SER A 309 25.40 -10.44 21.82
N THR A 310 24.27 -10.14 22.49
CA THR A 310 23.11 -9.50 21.85
C THR A 310 23.42 -8.08 21.40
N LEU A 311 24.23 -7.31 22.14
CA LEU A 311 24.69 -5.99 21.71
C LEU A 311 25.62 -6.09 20.50
N VAL A 312 26.55 -7.03 20.48
CA VAL A 312 27.45 -7.24 19.34
C VAL A 312 26.67 -7.60 18.08
N LEU A 313 25.70 -8.52 18.19
CA LEU A 313 24.82 -8.85 17.07
C LEU A 313 24.01 -7.65 16.55
N GLN A 314 23.50 -6.81 17.46
CA GLN A 314 22.78 -5.61 17.10
C GLN A 314 23.68 -4.56 16.43
N LEU A 315 24.88 -4.36 16.92
CA LEU A 315 25.88 -3.47 16.30
C LEU A 315 26.33 -3.99 14.93
N LEU A 316 26.53 -5.29 14.78
CA LEU A 316 26.82 -5.92 13.49
C LEU A 316 25.69 -5.69 12.50
N PHE A 317 24.43 -5.84 12.93
CA PHE A 317 23.26 -5.56 12.08
C PHE A 317 23.24 -4.12 11.58
N TYR A 318 23.51 -3.13 12.46
CA TYR A 318 23.57 -1.73 12.05
C TYR A 318 24.79 -1.41 11.18
N PHE A 319 25.91 -2.09 11.43
CA PHE A 319 27.08 -1.99 10.56
C PHE A 319 26.78 -2.48 9.14
N LEU A 320 26.12 -3.65 9.01
CA LEU A 320 25.67 -4.15 7.70
C LEU A 320 24.69 -3.19 7.01
N ALA A 321 23.79 -2.56 7.77
CA ALA A 321 22.88 -1.54 7.22
C ALA A 321 23.65 -0.30 6.72
N TRP A 322 24.66 0.15 7.46
CA TRP A 322 25.51 1.27 7.06
C TRP A 322 26.36 0.94 5.83
N GLU A 323 26.97 -0.25 5.77
CA GLU A 323 27.71 -0.70 4.58
C GLU A 323 26.78 -0.82 3.36
N GLY A 324 25.54 -1.28 3.56
CA GLY A 324 24.52 -1.29 2.51
C GLY A 324 24.31 0.11 1.92
N ARG A 325 24.10 1.12 2.75
CA ARG A 325 23.95 2.51 2.29
C ARG A 325 25.19 3.03 1.57
N ARG A 326 26.37 2.74 2.10
CA ARG A 326 27.65 3.16 1.51
C ARG A 326 27.91 2.51 0.14
N SER A 327 27.41 1.28 -0.05
CA SER A 327 27.61 0.53 -1.29
C SER A 327 26.56 0.83 -2.36
N GLU A 328 25.56 1.68 -2.09
CA GLU A 328 24.47 1.98 -3.00
C GLU A 328 24.97 2.52 -4.34
N ASP A 329 25.96 3.42 -4.33
CA ASP A 329 26.53 4.02 -5.54
C ASP A 329 27.44 3.06 -6.35
N GLN A 330 27.74 1.87 -5.80
CA GLN A 330 28.63 0.89 -6.43
C GLN A 330 27.91 -0.14 -7.31
N GLY A 331 26.58 -0.01 -7.46
CA GLY A 331 25.75 -0.90 -8.27
C GLY A 331 25.06 -2.00 -7.46
N LYS A 332 25.21 -3.29 -7.89
CA LYS A 332 24.50 -4.40 -7.23
C LYS A 332 24.93 -4.60 -5.78
N VAL A 333 23.98 -4.52 -4.86
CA VAL A 333 24.20 -4.71 -3.42
C VAL A 333 23.68 -6.10 -3.01
N PRO A 334 24.50 -6.91 -2.29
CA PRO A 334 24.07 -8.22 -1.82
C PRO A 334 22.88 -8.14 -0.88
N VAL A 335 21.97 -9.13 -0.94
CA VAL A 335 20.73 -9.18 -0.12
C VAL A 335 21.01 -9.10 1.38
N TYR A 336 22.14 -9.65 1.84
CA TYR A 336 22.55 -9.59 3.26
C TYR A 336 22.90 -8.17 3.74
N LEU A 337 23.13 -7.21 2.84
CA LEU A 337 23.25 -5.78 3.14
C LEU A 337 21.93 -5.04 2.91
N ALA A 338 21.19 -5.39 1.84
CA ALA A 338 19.94 -4.75 1.48
C ALA A 338 18.85 -4.93 2.55
N LEU A 339 18.69 -6.12 3.13
CA LEU A 339 17.70 -6.38 4.16
C LEU A 339 17.93 -5.60 5.46
N PRO A 340 19.13 -5.60 6.09
CA PRO A 340 19.41 -4.78 7.25
C PRO A 340 19.23 -3.28 6.99
N TYR A 341 19.66 -2.81 5.81
CA TYR A 341 19.49 -1.41 5.43
C TYR A 341 18.01 -1.03 5.33
N TYR A 342 17.23 -1.79 4.57
CA TYR A 342 15.80 -1.49 4.36
C TYR A 342 14.99 -1.56 5.66
N PHE A 343 15.27 -2.55 6.51
CA PHE A 343 14.69 -2.63 7.85
C PHE A 343 15.01 -1.40 8.71
N THR A 344 16.26 -0.96 8.69
CA THR A 344 16.71 0.22 9.46
C THR A 344 16.04 1.49 8.90
N LEU A 345 16.01 1.67 7.58
CA LEU A 345 15.38 2.79 6.90
C LEU A 345 13.91 2.93 7.29
N ILE A 346 13.13 1.85 7.22
CA ILE A 346 11.70 1.86 7.60
C ILE A 346 11.51 2.27 9.06
N ASN A 347 12.33 1.73 9.99
CA ASN A 347 12.20 2.05 11.41
C ASN A 347 12.59 3.51 11.73
N ILE A 348 13.61 4.05 11.06
CA ILE A 348 13.97 5.47 11.18
C ILE A 348 12.85 6.35 10.58
N ALA A 349 12.28 5.96 9.45
CA ALA A 349 11.15 6.67 8.85
C ALA A 349 9.93 6.69 9.78
N CYS A 350 9.62 5.56 10.44
CA CYS A 350 8.53 5.46 11.42
C CYS A 350 8.81 6.33 12.68
N LEU A 351 10.04 6.37 13.18
CA LEU A 351 10.43 7.27 14.26
C LEU A 351 10.22 8.74 13.85
N THR A 352 10.71 9.14 12.69
CA THR A 352 10.54 10.50 12.16
C THR A 352 9.07 10.85 11.98
N ALA A 353 8.27 9.94 11.44
CA ALA A 353 6.83 10.12 11.31
C ALA A 353 6.14 10.28 12.67
N SER A 354 6.53 9.49 13.67
CA SER A 354 5.97 9.58 15.03
C SER A 354 6.30 10.90 15.70
N LEU A 355 7.52 11.41 15.54
CA LEU A 355 7.92 12.73 16.05
C LEU A 355 7.11 13.87 15.38
N ARG A 356 6.91 13.78 14.07
CA ARG A 356 6.07 14.73 13.32
C ARG A 356 4.60 14.63 13.72
N PHE A 357 4.09 13.42 13.95
CA PHE A 357 2.73 13.18 14.42
C PHE A 357 2.49 13.83 15.81
N ILE A 358 3.45 13.68 16.75
CA ILE A 358 3.38 14.29 18.09
C ILE A 358 3.39 15.83 18.00
N ARG A 359 4.13 16.40 17.03
CA ARG A 359 4.14 17.85 16.77
C ARG A 359 2.86 18.37 16.10
N GLY A 360 1.99 17.47 15.64
CA GLY A 360 0.75 17.83 14.96
C GLY A 360 0.89 18.06 13.44
N ASP A 361 2.02 17.71 12.85
CA ASP A 361 2.25 17.89 11.41
C ASP A 361 1.25 17.07 10.58
N LYS A 362 0.73 17.72 9.50
CA LYS A 362 -0.12 17.07 8.51
C LYS A 362 0.45 17.31 7.10
N LEU A 363 0.33 16.32 6.23
CA LEU A 363 0.76 16.40 4.84
C LEU A 363 -0.46 16.29 3.92
N ILE A 364 -0.79 17.38 3.23
CA ILE A 364 -1.94 17.48 2.32
C ILE A 364 -1.51 17.24 0.87
N ILE A 365 -0.50 17.97 0.40
CA ILE A 365 -0.05 17.94 -0.99
C ILE A 365 1.13 16.99 -1.16
N TRP A 366 1.05 16.13 -2.17
CA TRP A 366 2.12 15.25 -2.58
C TRP A 366 2.97 15.91 -3.67
N LYS A 367 4.29 15.81 -3.56
CA LYS A 367 5.20 16.12 -4.67
C LYS A 367 5.28 14.89 -5.57
N PRO A 368 5.11 15.02 -6.89
CA PRO A 368 5.27 13.89 -7.81
C PRO A 368 6.69 13.32 -7.71
N ARG A 369 6.81 12.06 -8.07
CA ARG A 369 8.11 11.45 -8.34
C ARG A 369 8.70 12.19 -9.55
N MET A 370 9.85 12.85 -9.38
CA MET A 370 10.59 13.37 -10.52
C MET A 370 11.35 12.18 -11.11
N GLY A 371 10.79 11.59 -12.17
CA GLY A 371 11.43 10.55 -12.97
C GLY A 371 12.18 11.14 -14.14
#